data_c6b2485aa938b1b9be8096a680540141
#
_entry.id   c6b2485aa938b1b9be8096a680540141
#
_cell.length_a   1.000
_cell.length_b   1.000
_cell.length_c   1.000
_cell.angle_alpha   90.00
_cell.angle_beta   90.00
_cell.angle_gamma   90.00
#
_symmetry.space_group_name_H-M   'P 1'
#
loop_
_entity.id
_entity.type
_entity.pdbx_description
1 polymer ?
#
loop_
_entity_poly.entity_id
_entity_poly.type
_entity_poly.pdbx_seq_one_letter_code
_entity_poly.pdbx_strand_id
1 'polypeptide(L)'
;NIKGFLDTAQENGFNAFVVDVKPVQGDVLYNSSFLPKCTYLAGNTVERDWDYLQFFLDEAHKRGMRVTVSTTVFTMGLPQSQTGPGYKEYPDSDYDLSYWDDKFCIEYLPEGMVDIRESKAWDVFAFLNPVLPEVREYVMRMVTELVTNYDFDGYILDYCRYMNMNSDFSEASKKAFEEYAGVTCTDFPRDIYYYADGVTDKTQFTPSTYYNQWVEWRASVIQGYVKEIRETIKAIKPEVDIE
;
A
#
# COMPACT_ATOMS: atom_id res chain seq x y z
N ASN A 1 20.56 -13.84 -12.57
CA ASN A 1 20.67 -13.45 -13.99
C ASN A 1 19.27 -13.39 -14.63
N ILE A 2 18.76 -12.17 -14.83
CA ILE A 2 17.41 -11.92 -15.37
C ILE A 2 17.25 -12.54 -16.76
N LYS A 3 18.24 -12.38 -17.66
CA LYS A 3 18.16 -12.94 -19.02
C LYS A 3 17.98 -14.45 -19.01
N GLY A 4 18.83 -15.17 -18.29
CA GLY A 4 18.70 -16.63 -18.20
C GLY A 4 17.38 -17.09 -17.55
N PHE A 5 16.84 -16.32 -16.60
CA PHE A 5 15.51 -16.57 -16.05
C PHE A 5 14.41 -16.42 -17.11
N LEU A 6 14.43 -15.32 -17.88
CA LEU A 6 13.48 -15.06 -18.96
C LEU A 6 13.59 -16.09 -20.11
N ASP A 7 14.82 -16.49 -20.47
CA ASP A 7 15.05 -17.54 -21.47
C ASP A 7 14.42 -18.86 -21.03
N THR A 8 14.68 -19.31 -19.79
CA THR A 8 14.07 -20.51 -19.22
C THR A 8 12.56 -20.43 -19.17
N ALA A 9 12.01 -19.28 -18.78
CA ALA A 9 10.57 -19.07 -18.74
C ALA A 9 9.94 -19.18 -20.15
N GLN A 10 10.57 -18.59 -21.17
CA GLN A 10 10.14 -18.67 -22.56
C GLN A 10 10.16 -20.11 -23.09
N GLU A 11 11.22 -20.86 -22.83
CA GLU A 11 11.35 -22.28 -23.19
C GLU A 11 10.25 -23.16 -22.56
N ASN A 12 9.72 -22.75 -21.40
CA ASN A 12 8.62 -23.42 -20.70
C ASN A 12 7.23 -22.84 -21.02
N GLY A 13 7.13 -21.96 -22.02
CA GLY A 13 5.86 -21.45 -22.52
C GLY A 13 5.24 -20.29 -21.72
N PHE A 14 5.99 -19.67 -20.78
CA PHE A 14 5.54 -18.45 -20.11
C PHE A 14 5.65 -17.26 -21.05
N ASN A 15 4.64 -16.40 -21.06
CA ASN A 15 4.55 -15.22 -21.93
C ASN A 15 4.17 -13.94 -21.19
N ALA A 16 4.03 -13.99 -19.87
CA ALA A 16 3.71 -12.84 -19.04
C ALA A 16 4.31 -12.98 -17.63
N PHE A 17 4.60 -11.84 -17.02
CA PHE A 17 5.11 -11.74 -15.65
C PHE A 17 4.40 -10.66 -14.87
N VAL A 18 4.24 -10.89 -13.56
CA VAL A 18 3.97 -9.84 -12.58
C VAL A 18 5.28 -9.52 -11.88
N VAL A 19 5.63 -8.25 -11.84
CA VAL A 19 6.83 -7.74 -11.16
C VAL A 19 6.39 -6.84 -10.01
N ASP A 20 6.66 -7.27 -8.79
CA ASP A 20 6.43 -6.46 -7.61
C ASP A 20 7.52 -5.39 -7.50
N VAL A 21 7.16 -4.13 -7.73
CA VAL A 21 8.10 -2.99 -7.77
C VAL A 21 8.06 -2.13 -6.52
N LYS A 22 7.03 -2.31 -5.68
CA LYS A 22 6.92 -1.75 -4.34
C LYS A 22 6.34 -2.81 -3.42
N PRO A 23 7.19 -3.67 -2.82
CA PRO A 23 6.75 -4.72 -1.91
C PRO A 23 6.17 -4.16 -0.60
N VAL A 24 5.61 -5.01 0.23
CA VAL A 24 5.00 -4.65 1.53
C VAL A 24 5.94 -3.89 2.47
N GLN A 25 7.24 -3.99 2.24
CA GLN A 25 8.26 -3.24 2.96
C GLN A 25 8.17 -1.73 2.70
N GLY A 26 7.63 -1.30 1.53
CA GLY A 26 7.28 0.09 1.23
C GLY A 26 8.32 0.89 0.46
N ASP A 27 9.60 0.49 0.47
CA ASP A 27 10.63 1.01 -0.42
C ASP A 27 10.54 0.37 -1.82
N VAL A 28 11.16 0.97 -2.84
CA VAL A 28 10.90 0.62 -4.24
C VAL A 28 12.09 -0.02 -4.94
N LEU A 29 11.80 -0.86 -5.95
CA LEU A 29 12.77 -1.59 -6.78
C LEU A 29 13.00 -0.93 -8.16
N TYR A 30 12.61 0.31 -8.33
CA TYR A 30 12.80 1.11 -9.54
C TYR A 30 13.43 2.46 -9.20
N ASN A 31 13.82 3.22 -10.20
CA ASN A 31 14.39 4.56 -9.99
C ASN A 31 13.26 5.59 -9.80
N SER A 32 12.89 5.84 -8.54
CA SER A 32 11.94 6.89 -8.18
C SER A 32 12.66 8.20 -7.90
N SER A 33 11.98 9.31 -8.18
CA SER A 33 12.46 10.66 -7.87
C SER A 33 12.18 11.09 -6.43
N PHE A 34 11.37 10.33 -5.68
CA PHE A 34 10.95 10.72 -4.32
C PHE A 34 10.76 9.55 -3.35
N LEU A 35 10.64 8.32 -3.84
CA LEU A 35 10.49 7.14 -2.99
C LEU A 35 11.85 6.55 -2.67
N PRO A 36 12.06 6.07 -1.43
CA PRO A 36 13.32 5.46 -1.05
C PRO A 36 13.55 4.14 -1.80
N LYS A 37 14.76 3.97 -2.29
CA LYS A 37 15.17 2.76 -3.02
C LYS A 37 15.37 1.59 -2.07
N CYS A 38 14.83 0.44 -2.42
CA CYS A 38 15.05 -0.81 -1.70
C CYS A 38 16.48 -1.31 -1.91
N THR A 39 17.23 -1.44 -0.83
CA THR A 39 18.60 -1.96 -0.84
C THR A 39 18.71 -3.37 -0.25
N TYR A 40 17.67 -3.82 0.47
CA TYR A 40 17.64 -5.12 1.14
C TYR A 40 16.23 -5.70 1.14
N LEU A 41 16.06 -6.88 0.58
CA LEU A 41 14.76 -7.55 0.46
C LEU A 41 14.90 -9.06 0.77
N ALA A 42 14.02 -9.57 1.62
CA ALA A 42 13.91 -11.00 1.94
C ALA A 42 15.27 -11.66 2.27
N GLY A 43 16.10 -11.02 3.08
CA GLY A 43 17.41 -11.54 3.49
C GLY A 43 18.55 -11.31 2.50
N ASN A 44 18.29 -10.62 1.39
CA ASN A 44 19.29 -10.40 0.34
C ASN A 44 19.51 -8.91 0.07
N THR A 45 20.77 -8.55 -0.22
CA THR A 45 21.11 -7.24 -0.78
C THR A 45 20.62 -7.16 -2.22
N VAL A 46 19.78 -6.18 -2.51
CA VAL A 46 19.19 -5.93 -3.84
C VAL A 46 19.66 -4.61 -4.46
N GLU A 47 20.63 -3.95 -3.81
CA GLU A 47 21.21 -2.71 -4.31
C GLU A 47 21.84 -2.89 -5.68
N ARG A 48 21.55 -1.96 -6.59
CA ARG A 48 22.06 -1.93 -7.97
C ARG A 48 22.33 -0.49 -8.39
N ASP A 49 23.33 -0.31 -9.23
CA ASP A 49 23.68 0.95 -9.90
C ASP A 49 22.93 1.16 -11.23
N TRP A 50 22.00 0.29 -11.56
CA TRP A 50 21.18 0.31 -12.76
C TRP A 50 19.69 0.14 -12.41
N ASP A 51 18.81 0.55 -13.33
CA ASP A 51 17.38 0.45 -13.17
C ASP A 51 16.91 -0.98 -13.40
N TYR A 52 16.49 -1.64 -12.30
CA TYR A 52 16.03 -3.02 -12.31
C TYR A 52 14.76 -3.19 -13.16
N LEU A 53 13.78 -2.28 -12.98
CA LEU A 53 12.51 -2.37 -13.67
C LEU A 53 12.68 -2.14 -15.17
N GLN A 54 13.40 -1.08 -15.56
CA GLN A 54 13.66 -0.80 -16.97
C GLN A 54 14.37 -1.97 -17.65
N PHE A 55 15.39 -2.51 -17.01
CA PHE A 55 16.11 -3.66 -17.57
C PHE A 55 15.22 -4.90 -17.73
N PHE A 56 14.35 -5.18 -16.74
CA PHE A 56 13.43 -6.31 -16.81
C PHE A 56 12.42 -6.14 -17.95
N LEU A 57 11.82 -4.95 -18.08
CA LEU A 57 10.89 -4.60 -19.15
C LEU A 57 11.53 -4.78 -20.53
N ASP A 58 12.72 -4.19 -20.75
CA ASP A 58 13.44 -4.30 -22.02
C ASP A 58 13.71 -5.75 -22.41
N GLU A 59 14.16 -6.57 -21.47
CA GLU A 59 14.51 -7.96 -21.76
C GLU A 59 13.26 -8.87 -21.93
N ALA A 60 12.18 -8.58 -21.21
CA ALA A 60 10.91 -9.29 -21.37
C ALA A 60 10.25 -8.95 -22.71
N HIS A 61 10.16 -7.68 -23.08
CA HIS A 61 9.56 -7.22 -24.34
C HIS A 61 10.35 -7.70 -25.56
N LYS A 62 11.68 -7.78 -25.51
CA LYS A 62 12.50 -8.41 -26.57
C LYS A 62 12.13 -9.85 -26.86
N ARG A 63 11.54 -10.54 -25.88
CA ARG A 63 11.07 -11.93 -25.98
C ARG A 63 9.58 -12.04 -26.27
N GLY A 64 8.89 -10.91 -26.47
CA GLY A 64 7.44 -10.86 -26.70
C GLY A 64 6.61 -11.18 -25.46
N MET A 65 7.17 -11.02 -24.26
CA MET A 65 6.50 -11.26 -23.00
C MET A 65 5.87 -9.98 -22.46
N ARG A 66 4.67 -10.09 -21.90
CA ARG A 66 3.98 -9.00 -21.20
C ARG A 66 4.50 -8.86 -19.79
N VAL A 67 4.50 -7.63 -19.29
CA VAL A 67 4.91 -7.32 -17.92
C VAL A 67 3.84 -6.46 -17.25
N THR A 68 3.28 -6.98 -16.17
CA THR A 68 2.41 -6.25 -15.25
C THR A 68 3.22 -5.84 -14.02
N VAL A 69 3.24 -4.57 -13.68
CA VAL A 69 3.85 -4.10 -12.43
C VAL A 69 2.85 -4.16 -11.28
N SER A 70 3.33 -4.49 -10.09
CA SER A 70 2.54 -4.51 -8.87
C SER A 70 3.12 -3.53 -7.85
N THR A 71 2.25 -2.79 -7.19
CA THR A 71 2.62 -1.94 -6.04
C THR A 71 1.68 -2.18 -4.87
N THR A 72 2.24 -2.32 -3.68
CA THR A 72 1.44 -2.27 -2.45
C THR A 72 1.11 -0.81 -2.13
N VAL A 73 -0.15 -0.42 -2.36
CA VAL A 73 -0.58 0.99 -2.42
C VAL A 73 -0.28 1.74 -1.13
N PHE A 74 -0.66 1.17 0.02
CA PHE A 74 -0.62 1.89 1.30
C PHE A 74 0.47 1.42 2.27
N THR A 75 1.25 0.39 1.94
CA THR A 75 2.23 -0.14 2.88
C THR A 75 3.51 0.69 2.92
N MET A 76 4.07 0.86 4.12
CA MET A 76 5.31 1.61 4.37
C MET A 76 6.24 0.86 5.33
N GLY A 77 6.04 -0.43 5.56
CA GLY A 77 6.96 -1.20 6.39
C GLY A 77 6.37 -2.42 7.08
N LEU A 78 7.27 -3.13 7.74
CA LEU A 78 7.01 -4.37 8.48
C LEU A 78 7.19 -4.12 9.99
N PRO A 79 6.11 -4.08 10.79
CA PRO A 79 6.20 -3.87 12.24
C PRO A 79 7.08 -4.89 12.95
N GLN A 80 7.02 -6.17 12.55
CA GLN A 80 7.72 -7.26 13.23
C GLN A 80 9.25 -7.15 13.16
N SER A 81 9.77 -6.59 12.07
CA SER A 81 11.20 -6.37 11.84
C SER A 81 11.63 -4.91 11.91
N GLN A 82 10.68 -3.99 12.06
CA GLN A 82 10.89 -2.55 12.03
C GLN A 82 11.69 -2.10 10.78
N THR A 83 11.31 -2.65 9.61
CA THR A 83 11.94 -2.35 8.33
C THR A 83 10.99 -1.60 7.41
N GLY A 84 11.58 -0.83 6.49
CA GLY A 84 10.85 0.00 5.53
C GLY A 84 10.73 1.48 5.93
N PRO A 85 10.16 2.30 5.05
CA PRO A 85 10.07 3.76 5.22
C PRO A 85 9.35 4.22 6.50
N GLY A 86 8.45 3.42 7.06
CA GLY A 86 7.78 3.73 8.32
C GLY A 86 8.65 3.66 9.58
N TYR A 87 9.91 3.18 9.46
CA TYR A 87 10.76 2.87 10.61
C TYR A 87 12.19 3.42 10.53
N LYS A 88 12.65 3.84 9.38
CA LYS A 88 14.03 4.28 9.19
C LYS A 88 14.13 5.45 8.22
N GLU A 89 15.18 6.25 8.42
CA GLU A 89 15.60 7.26 7.46
C GLU A 89 16.33 6.64 6.25
N TYR A 90 16.31 7.37 5.17
CA TYR A 90 17.03 7.05 3.93
C TYR A 90 17.96 8.20 3.59
N PRO A 91 19.21 8.20 4.09
CA PRO A 91 20.11 9.36 4.04
C PRO A 91 20.50 9.80 2.62
N ASP A 92 20.36 8.89 1.65
CA ASP A 92 20.66 9.17 0.23
C ASP A 92 19.40 9.58 -0.56
N SER A 93 18.35 10.00 0.10
CA SER A 93 17.09 10.43 -0.49
C SER A 93 16.50 11.64 0.25
N ASP A 94 15.54 12.32 -0.38
CA ASP A 94 14.76 13.41 0.24
C ASP A 94 13.62 12.87 1.16
N TYR A 95 13.66 11.57 1.50
CA TYR A 95 12.66 10.96 2.37
C TYR A 95 12.82 11.45 3.80
N ASP A 96 11.75 11.99 4.38
CA ASP A 96 11.67 12.48 5.75
C ASP A 96 10.69 11.61 6.55
N LEU A 97 11.23 10.75 7.43
CA LEU A 97 10.42 9.89 8.27
C LEU A 97 9.49 10.69 9.18
N SER A 98 9.94 11.84 9.70
CA SER A 98 9.14 12.66 10.62
C SER A 98 7.88 13.24 9.95
N TYR A 99 7.92 13.48 8.63
CA TYR A 99 6.76 13.90 7.86
C TYR A 99 5.63 12.85 7.87
N TRP A 100 5.98 11.57 8.02
CA TRP A 100 5.04 10.45 7.97
C TRP A 100 4.53 10.00 9.33
N ASP A 101 5.08 10.48 10.45
CA ASP A 101 4.78 9.99 11.79
C ASP A 101 3.31 10.01 12.18
N ASP A 102 2.54 10.99 11.73
CA ASP A 102 1.12 11.15 12.03
C ASP A 102 0.19 10.61 10.92
N LYS A 103 0.73 9.89 9.93
CA LYS A 103 -0.03 9.47 8.74
C LYS A 103 -0.31 7.97 8.67
N PHE A 104 0.13 7.22 9.67
CA PHE A 104 -0.16 5.80 9.78
C PHE A 104 -1.55 5.54 10.34
N CYS A 105 -2.10 4.37 10.00
CA CYS A 105 -3.35 3.91 10.58
C CYS A 105 -3.23 3.68 12.09
N ILE A 106 -4.32 3.93 12.80
CA ILE A 106 -4.51 3.56 14.19
C ILE A 106 -5.41 2.34 14.27
N GLU A 107 -4.95 1.25 14.90
CA GLU A 107 -5.76 0.07 15.17
C GLU A 107 -6.59 0.26 16.46
N TYR A 108 -7.86 -0.16 16.41
CA TYR A 108 -8.66 -0.35 17.62
C TYR A 108 -8.70 -1.84 17.97
N LEU A 109 -8.03 -2.19 19.05
CA LEU A 109 -7.81 -3.56 19.53
C LEU A 109 -8.46 -3.76 20.90
N PRO A 110 -8.58 -5.00 21.40
CA PRO A 110 -9.11 -5.25 22.76
C PRO A 110 -8.37 -4.49 23.86
N GLU A 111 -7.05 -4.28 23.71
CA GLU A 111 -6.22 -3.53 24.63
C GLU A 111 -6.29 -2.00 24.45
N GLY A 112 -6.96 -1.51 23.41
CA GLY A 112 -7.13 -0.08 23.13
C GLY A 112 -6.66 0.36 21.76
N MET A 113 -6.38 1.66 21.63
CA MET A 113 -5.91 2.28 20.40
C MET A 113 -4.40 2.13 20.27
N VAL A 114 -3.92 1.62 19.13
CA VAL A 114 -2.50 1.31 18.89
C VAL A 114 -2.09 1.82 17.52
N ASP A 115 -0.95 2.51 17.43
CA ASP A 115 -0.34 2.81 16.11
C ASP A 115 -0.03 1.50 15.40
N ILE A 116 -0.45 1.37 14.14
CA ILE A 116 -0.29 0.13 13.38
C ILE A 116 1.19 -0.29 13.25
N ARG A 117 2.13 0.67 13.37
CA ARG A 117 3.58 0.40 13.39
C ARG A 117 4.04 -0.34 14.64
N GLU A 118 3.25 -0.30 15.71
CA GLU A 118 3.53 -1.01 16.98
C GLU A 118 2.84 -2.39 17.05
N SER A 119 2.10 -2.77 15.99
CA SER A 119 1.38 -4.04 15.94
C SER A 119 2.34 -5.22 16.11
N LYS A 120 1.96 -6.15 16.99
CA LYS A 120 2.71 -7.39 17.23
C LYS A 120 2.20 -8.56 16.41
N ALA A 121 1.12 -8.37 15.65
CA ALA A 121 0.55 -9.39 14.80
C ALA A 121 1.44 -9.61 13.57
N TRP A 122 1.77 -10.86 13.30
CA TRP A 122 2.71 -11.24 12.23
C TRP A 122 2.18 -10.93 10.81
N ASP A 123 0.87 -10.79 10.67
CA ASP A 123 0.14 -10.56 9.43
C ASP A 123 -0.23 -9.09 9.19
N VAL A 124 0.25 -8.18 10.04
CA VAL A 124 -0.01 -6.73 9.93
C VAL A 124 1.20 -6.03 9.31
N PHE A 125 0.92 -5.10 8.40
CA PHE A 125 1.90 -4.20 7.78
C PHE A 125 1.62 -2.76 8.21
N ALA A 126 2.64 -1.91 8.18
CA ALA A 126 2.50 -0.49 8.48
C ALA A 126 1.76 0.22 7.33
N PHE A 127 0.46 0.39 7.48
CA PHE A 127 -0.40 1.04 6.50
C PHE A 127 -0.54 2.53 6.76
N LEU A 128 -0.40 3.32 5.71
CA LEU A 128 -0.80 4.73 5.71
C LEU A 128 -2.32 4.84 5.75
N ASN A 129 -2.81 5.91 6.37
CA ASN A 129 -4.24 6.18 6.49
C ASN A 129 -4.83 6.72 5.17
N PRO A 130 -5.71 5.98 4.48
CA PRO A 130 -6.24 6.37 3.17
C PRO A 130 -7.10 7.64 3.16
N VAL A 131 -7.56 8.14 4.30
CA VAL A 131 -8.42 9.35 4.34
C VAL A 131 -7.61 10.64 4.28
N LEU A 132 -6.29 10.57 4.53
CA LEU A 132 -5.44 11.75 4.56
C LEU A 132 -5.13 12.25 3.15
N PRO A 133 -5.26 13.57 2.89
CA PRO A 133 -4.92 14.16 1.59
C PRO A 133 -3.47 13.91 1.18
N GLU A 134 -2.54 13.94 2.11
CA GLU A 134 -1.11 13.71 1.88
C GLU A 134 -0.83 12.28 1.42
N VAL A 135 -1.56 11.31 1.96
CA VAL A 135 -1.47 9.90 1.52
C VAL A 135 -2.04 9.76 0.11
N ARG A 136 -3.13 10.48 -0.20
CA ARG A 136 -3.69 10.50 -1.56
C ARG A 136 -2.71 11.09 -2.57
N GLU A 137 -2.11 12.23 -2.25
CA GLU A 137 -1.09 12.86 -3.09
C GLU A 137 0.12 11.93 -3.33
N TYR A 138 0.61 11.29 -2.27
CA TYR A 138 1.68 10.31 -2.34
C TYR A 138 1.36 9.16 -3.30
N VAL A 139 0.19 8.54 -3.18
CA VAL A 139 -0.24 7.44 -4.05
C VAL A 139 -0.35 7.89 -5.50
N MET A 140 -0.99 9.03 -5.74
CA MET A 140 -1.18 9.56 -7.10
C MET A 140 0.15 9.94 -7.74
N ARG A 141 1.09 10.51 -6.98
CA ARG A 141 2.44 10.83 -7.47
C ARG A 141 3.21 9.56 -7.84
N MET A 142 3.15 8.51 -7.02
CA MET A 142 3.78 7.21 -7.29
C MET A 142 3.24 6.58 -8.58
N VAL A 143 1.92 6.52 -8.73
CA VAL A 143 1.27 5.97 -9.93
C VAL A 143 1.65 6.78 -11.18
N THR A 144 1.58 8.11 -11.10
CA THR A 144 1.94 8.99 -12.21
C THR A 144 3.39 8.81 -12.63
N GLU A 145 4.31 8.72 -11.67
CA GLU A 145 5.74 8.49 -11.95
C GLU A 145 5.96 7.17 -12.68
N LEU A 146 5.39 6.07 -12.17
CA LEU A 146 5.51 4.76 -12.78
C LEU A 146 4.96 4.73 -14.21
N VAL A 147 3.73 5.16 -14.41
CA VAL A 147 3.09 5.09 -15.74
C VAL A 147 3.73 6.04 -16.75
N THR A 148 4.34 7.14 -16.30
CA THR A 148 5.03 8.07 -17.18
C THR A 148 6.40 7.56 -17.62
N ASN A 149 7.14 6.92 -16.70
CA ASN A 149 8.55 6.62 -16.92
C ASN A 149 8.81 5.20 -17.45
N TYR A 150 7.87 4.26 -17.26
CA TYR A 150 8.08 2.84 -17.58
C TYR A 150 7.01 2.30 -18.51
N ASP A 151 7.43 1.50 -19.48
CA ASP A 151 6.57 0.92 -20.52
C ASP A 151 6.13 -0.50 -20.16
N PHE A 152 5.25 -0.61 -19.16
CA PHE A 152 4.64 -1.87 -18.73
C PHE A 152 3.24 -2.06 -19.36
N ASP A 153 2.78 -3.32 -19.43
CA ASP A 153 1.52 -3.70 -20.08
C ASP A 153 0.32 -3.70 -19.12
N GLY A 154 0.57 -3.84 -17.82
CA GLY A 154 -0.49 -3.89 -16.81
C GLY A 154 -0.03 -3.32 -15.47
N TYR A 155 -1.00 -2.96 -14.63
CA TYR A 155 -0.78 -2.43 -13.29
C TYR A 155 -1.71 -3.10 -12.27
N ILE A 156 -1.12 -3.72 -11.26
CA ILE A 156 -1.84 -4.32 -10.12
C ILE A 156 -1.81 -3.35 -8.94
N LEU A 157 -3.00 -3.08 -8.39
CA LEU A 157 -3.22 -2.32 -7.17
C LEU A 157 -3.22 -3.28 -5.97
N ASP A 158 -2.04 -3.76 -5.57
CA ASP A 158 -1.96 -4.66 -4.43
C ASP A 158 -2.13 -3.90 -3.11
N TYR A 159 -2.77 -4.52 -2.13
CA TYR A 159 -3.10 -3.90 -0.84
C TYR A 159 -3.83 -2.53 -0.97
N CYS A 160 -4.59 -2.31 -2.04
CA CYS A 160 -5.48 -1.15 -2.18
C CYS A 160 -6.74 -1.34 -1.33
N ARG A 161 -6.56 -1.38 -0.03
CA ARG A 161 -7.58 -1.64 0.99
C ARG A 161 -7.12 -1.15 2.35
N TYR A 162 -8.00 -1.11 3.33
CA TYR A 162 -7.56 -1.04 4.73
C TYR A 162 -6.89 -2.36 5.13
N MET A 163 -5.94 -2.32 6.08
CA MET A 163 -5.22 -3.52 6.50
C MET A 163 -6.18 -4.62 6.98
N ASN A 164 -7.12 -4.26 7.86
CA ASN A 164 -8.13 -5.15 8.42
C ASN A 164 -9.35 -4.35 8.92
N MET A 165 -10.26 -4.98 9.64
CA MET A 165 -11.41 -4.29 10.25
C MET A 165 -11.04 -3.41 11.44
N ASN A 166 -9.88 -3.63 12.05
CA ASN A 166 -9.42 -2.91 13.23
C ASN A 166 -8.73 -1.58 12.89
N SER A 167 -8.45 -1.28 11.63
CA SER A 167 -7.86 -0.02 11.16
C SER A 167 -8.65 0.59 9.98
N ASP A 168 -8.73 1.92 9.80
CA ASP A 168 -8.14 2.95 10.65
C ASP A 168 -9.19 3.56 11.60
N PHE A 169 -8.79 3.82 12.84
CA PHE A 169 -9.64 4.46 13.86
C PHE A 169 -9.01 5.77 14.39
N SER A 170 -8.27 6.49 13.56
CA SER A 170 -7.74 7.82 13.90
C SER A 170 -8.84 8.88 14.00
N GLU A 171 -8.52 10.01 14.62
CA GLU A 171 -9.43 11.17 14.67
C GLU A 171 -9.74 11.72 13.26
N ALA A 172 -8.81 11.59 12.31
CA ALA A 172 -9.05 11.96 10.92
C ALA A 172 -10.14 11.08 10.28
N SER A 173 -10.08 9.76 10.51
CA SER A 173 -11.11 8.83 10.02
C SER A 173 -12.45 9.03 10.71
N LYS A 174 -12.45 9.30 12.01
CA LYS A 174 -13.69 9.66 12.73
C LYS A 174 -14.37 10.86 12.08
N LYS A 175 -13.62 11.96 11.93
CA LYS A 175 -14.15 13.21 11.35
C LYS A 175 -14.69 13.01 9.93
N ALA A 176 -13.93 12.31 9.08
CA ALA A 176 -14.34 12.06 7.71
C ALA A 176 -15.58 11.16 7.61
N PHE A 177 -15.70 10.19 8.52
CA PHE A 177 -16.90 9.36 8.64
C PHE A 177 -18.11 10.15 9.10
N GLU A 178 -17.98 10.97 10.15
CA GLU A 178 -19.07 11.81 10.67
C GLU A 178 -19.62 12.74 9.58
N GLU A 179 -18.73 13.32 8.77
CA GLU A 179 -19.10 14.15 7.62
C GLU A 179 -19.83 13.35 6.54
N TYR A 180 -19.33 12.15 6.20
CA TYR A 180 -19.94 11.27 5.20
C TYR A 180 -21.33 10.79 5.62
N ALA A 181 -21.47 10.34 6.86
CA ALA A 181 -22.69 9.73 7.37
C ALA A 181 -23.72 10.76 7.90
N GLY A 182 -23.33 12.01 8.11
CA GLY A 182 -24.14 13.04 8.73
C GLY A 182 -24.48 12.75 10.20
N VAL A 183 -23.55 12.14 10.93
CA VAL A 183 -23.72 11.72 12.34
C VAL A 183 -22.66 12.35 13.23
N THR A 184 -22.83 12.22 14.54
CA THR A 184 -21.80 12.55 15.54
C THR A 184 -21.53 11.32 16.41
N CYS A 185 -20.29 10.85 16.44
CA CYS A 185 -19.85 9.78 17.29
C CYS A 185 -19.50 10.33 18.69
N THR A 186 -20.31 9.99 19.68
CA THR A 186 -20.15 10.48 21.07
C THR A 186 -19.31 9.57 21.95
N ASP A 187 -19.14 8.31 21.56
CA ASP A 187 -18.32 7.28 22.22
C ASP A 187 -17.48 6.51 21.19
N PHE A 188 -16.72 7.24 20.37
CA PHE A 188 -15.83 6.64 19.37
C PHE A 188 -14.60 6.01 20.03
N PRO A 189 -14.20 4.78 19.63
CA PRO A 189 -14.69 3.97 18.51
C PRO A 189 -15.88 3.03 18.83
N ARG A 190 -16.39 3.07 20.05
CA ARG A 190 -17.46 2.16 20.51
C ARG A 190 -18.79 2.35 19.78
N ASP A 191 -19.03 3.52 19.22
CA ASP A 191 -20.18 3.78 18.34
C ASP A 191 -20.13 2.94 17.05
N ILE A 192 -18.94 2.45 16.66
CA ILE A 192 -18.72 1.59 15.49
C ILE A 192 -18.82 0.11 15.90
N TYR A 193 -17.97 -0.32 16.82
CA TYR A 193 -18.02 -1.63 17.45
C TYR A 193 -17.30 -1.59 18.81
N TYR A 194 -17.46 -2.62 19.61
CA TYR A 194 -16.78 -2.73 20.90
C TYR A 194 -16.35 -4.16 21.19
N TYR A 195 -15.40 -4.29 22.08
CA TYR A 195 -14.99 -5.56 22.67
C TYR A 195 -15.66 -5.73 24.03
N ALA A 196 -16.21 -6.94 24.29
CA ALA A 196 -16.72 -7.31 25.61
C ALA A 196 -15.56 -7.54 26.59
N ASP A 197 -15.84 -7.45 27.88
CA ASP A 197 -14.84 -7.70 28.92
C ASP A 197 -14.20 -9.08 28.77
N GLY A 198 -12.87 -9.14 28.85
CA GLY A 198 -12.09 -10.38 28.76
C GLY A 198 -11.84 -10.90 27.33
N VAL A 199 -12.33 -10.24 26.28
CA VAL A 199 -11.98 -10.55 24.89
C VAL A 199 -10.53 -10.15 24.64
N THR A 200 -9.77 -11.06 24.05
CA THR A 200 -8.37 -10.85 23.62
C THR A 200 -8.17 -11.04 22.12
N ASP A 201 -9.12 -11.66 21.44
CA ASP A 201 -9.11 -11.88 20.00
C ASP A 201 -9.69 -10.67 19.27
N LYS A 202 -8.85 -9.98 18.50
CA LYS A 202 -9.23 -8.78 17.74
C LYS A 202 -10.33 -8.99 16.71
N THR A 203 -10.70 -10.23 16.40
CA THR A 203 -11.78 -10.55 15.47
C THR A 203 -13.14 -10.72 16.16
N GLN A 204 -13.15 -10.81 17.49
CA GLN A 204 -14.35 -11.04 18.32
C GLN A 204 -14.93 -9.72 18.86
N PHE A 205 -15.22 -8.79 17.99
CA PHE A 205 -15.90 -7.54 18.34
C PHE A 205 -17.41 -7.66 18.15
N THR A 206 -18.15 -6.80 18.82
CA THR A 206 -19.61 -6.67 18.69
C THR A 206 -19.92 -5.39 17.90
N PRO A 207 -20.57 -5.49 16.73
CA PRO A 207 -21.04 -4.33 15.97
C PRO A 207 -21.95 -3.40 16.79
N SER A 208 -21.79 -2.09 16.60
CA SER A 208 -22.59 -1.05 17.26
C SER A 208 -23.42 -0.24 16.25
N THR A 209 -23.93 0.90 16.68
CA THR A 209 -24.94 1.69 15.95
C THR A 209 -24.53 2.04 14.53
N TYR A 210 -23.27 2.42 14.31
CA TYR A 210 -22.81 2.92 13.02
C TYR A 210 -21.93 1.92 12.25
N TYR A 211 -21.86 0.66 12.66
CA TYR A 211 -20.98 -0.34 12.05
C TYR A 211 -21.16 -0.48 10.54
N ASN A 212 -22.39 -0.66 10.07
CA ASN A 212 -22.66 -0.85 8.64
C ASN A 212 -22.29 0.41 7.81
N GLN A 213 -22.63 1.59 8.32
CA GLN A 213 -22.30 2.86 7.66
C GLN A 213 -20.78 3.08 7.61
N TRP A 214 -20.06 2.68 8.67
CA TRP A 214 -18.61 2.71 8.73
C TRP A 214 -17.97 1.81 7.65
N VAL A 215 -18.47 0.58 7.48
CA VAL A 215 -18.00 -0.35 6.44
C VAL A 215 -18.26 0.22 5.04
N GLU A 216 -19.47 0.75 4.79
CA GLU A 216 -19.81 1.37 3.51
C GLU A 216 -18.94 2.59 3.21
N TRP A 217 -18.73 3.46 4.19
CA TRP A 217 -17.84 4.61 4.05
C TRP A 217 -16.41 4.21 3.71
N ARG A 218 -15.83 3.26 4.43
CA ARG A 218 -14.48 2.74 4.15
C ARG A 218 -14.37 2.18 2.73
N ALA A 219 -15.38 1.44 2.29
CA ALA A 219 -15.43 0.94 0.92
C ALA A 219 -15.46 2.08 -0.10
N SER A 220 -16.21 3.15 0.17
CA SER A 220 -16.27 4.33 -0.70
C SER A 220 -14.93 5.07 -0.80
N VAL A 221 -14.15 5.14 0.28
CA VAL A 221 -12.79 5.72 0.29
C VAL A 221 -11.89 4.95 -0.67
N ILE A 222 -11.85 3.61 -0.56
CA ILE A 222 -11.03 2.77 -1.44
C ILE A 222 -11.50 2.83 -2.90
N GLN A 223 -12.82 2.81 -3.12
CA GLN A 223 -13.39 2.98 -4.47
C GLN A 223 -12.95 4.30 -5.11
N GLY A 224 -12.85 5.37 -4.31
CA GLY A 224 -12.34 6.67 -4.76
C GLY A 224 -10.89 6.57 -5.27
N TYR A 225 -10.01 5.85 -4.55
CA TYR A 225 -8.64 5.60 -4.99
C TYR A 225 -8.57 4.80 -6.28
N VAL A 226 -9.27 3.67 -6.35
CA VAL A 226 -9.29 2.82 -7.55
C VAL A 226 -9.74 3.60 -8.78
N LYS A 227 -10.79 4.42 -8.63
CA LYS A 227 -11.28 5.26 -9.71
C LYS A 227 -10.23 6.28 -10.18
N GLU A 228 -9.65 7.04 -9.27
CA GLU A 228 -8.69 8.10 -9.59
C GLU A 228 -7.39 7.53 -10.19
N ILE A 229 -6.87 6.43 -9.63
CA ILE A 229 -5.70 5.72 -10.17
C ILE A 229 -5.99 5.26 -11.60
N ARG A 230 -7.16 4.65 -11.81
CA ARG A 230 -7.56 4.19 -13.14
C ARG A 230 -7.65 5.36 -14.13
N GLU A 231 -8.28 6.46 -13.75
CA GLU A 231 -8.40 7.65 -14.59
C GLU A 231 -7.02 8.22 -14.93
N THR A 232 -6.11 8.29 -13.96
CA THR A 232 -4.73 8.76 -14.15
C THR A 232 -3.95 7.89 -15.12
N ILE A 233 -3.96 6.56 -14.91
CA ILE A 233 -3.26 5.62 -15.79
C ILE A 233 -3.81 5.72 -17.22
N LYS A 234 -5.13 5.66 -17.37
CA LYS A 234 -5.77 5.67 -18.69
C LYS A 234 -5.62 7.00 -19.44
N ALA A 235 -5.43 8.11 -18.74
CA ALA A 235 -5.12 9.40 -19.33
C ALA A 235 -3.70 9.47 -19.91
N ILE A 236 -2.74 8.75 -19.34
CA ILE A 236 -1.34 8.73 -19.76
C ILE A 236 -1.07 7.59 -20.75
N LYS A 237 -1.50 6.36 -20.41
CA LYS A 237 -1.36 5.13 -21.21
C LYS A 237 -2.69 4.37 -21.28
N PRO A 238 -3.54 4.65 -22.28
CA PRO A 238 -4.87 4.03 -22.41
C PRO A 238 -4.85 2.50 -22.52
N GLU A 239 -3.76 1.93 -23.06
CA GLU A 239 -3.57 0.49 -23.32
C GLU A 239 -3.21 -0.32 -22.07
N VAL A 240 -2.69 0.29 -21.00
CA VAL A 240 -2.29 -0.43 -19.76
C VAL A 240 -3.50 -1.06 -19.10
N ASP A 241 -3.46 -2.38 -18.89
CA ASP A 241 -4.48 -3.10 -18.12
C ASP A 241 -4.38 -2.76 -16.62
N ILE A 242 -5.52 -2.75 -15.91
CA ILE A 242 -5.57 -2.42 -14.47
C ILE A 242 -6.31 -3.53 -13.75
N GLU A 243 -5.66 -4.12 -12.75
CA GLU A 243 -6.13 -5.26 -11.97
C GLU A 243 -6.16 -4.98 -10.47
#